data_252ebca505fc5570a7e3f343201bc64d
#
_entry.id   252ebca505fc5570a7e3f343201bc64d
#
_cell.length_a   1.000
_cell.length_b   1.000
_cell.length_c   1.000
_cell.angle_alpha   90.00
_cell.angle_beta   90.00
_cell.angle_gamma   90.00
#
_symmetry.space_group_name_H-M   'P 1'
#
loop_
_entity.id
_entity.type
_entity.pdbx_description
1 polymer ?
#
loop_
_entity_poly.entity_id
_entity_poly.type
_entity_poly.pdbx_seq_one_letter_code
_entity_poly.pdbx_strand_id
1 'polypeptide(L)'
;MLQKAKKDFSSDKIIYGINTGFGPMAQYRIEDKSLTELQYNIIRSHSTGAGKPLPPLYVKAAMIARLFTFLQGKSGIHTELVELLVKFINLDIFPYIPEHGSVGASGDLVQLAHIALTLIGEGEVFYQGQLQPTAQVLEKNHLKPFSIHIREGLSVTNGTSVMTGIGIVNLIYARQLLNWSVCASVMMNEIAASYDDFVSQPLNDAKLHKGQQKIAEMMRVWMSDSKKYVTLMKKKLHLDM
;
A
#
# COMPACT_ATOMS: atom_id res chain seq x y z
N MET A 1 -11.19 -18.54 15.73
CA MET A 1 -12.28 -17.64 15.35
C MET A 1 -13.35 -18.36 14.52
N LEU A 2 -13.00 -19.03 13.43
CA LEU A 2 -13.93 -19.76 12.55
C LEU A 2 -14.72 -20.88 13.28
N GLN A 3 -14.08 -21.64 14.21
CA GLN A 3 -14.78 -22.66 15.00
C GLN A 3 -15.79 -22.07 16.01
N LYS A 4 -15.52 -20.87 16.53
CA LYS A 4 -16.45 -20.18 17.41
C LYS A 4 -17.64 -19.61 16.60
N ALA A 5 -17.40 -19.10 15.41
CA ALA A 5 -18.45 -18.67 14.49
C ALA A 5 -19.37 -19.84 14.12
N LYS A 6 -18.84 -21.03 13.82
CA LYS A 6 -19.67 -22.22 13.53
C LYS A 6 -20.59 -22.63 14.69
N LYS A 7 -20.17 -22.42 15.95
CA LYS A 7 -21.00 -22.69 17.13
C LYS A 7 -22.12 -21.63 17.32
N ASP A 8 -21.81 -20.37 16.97
CA ASP A 8 -22.78 -19.26 17.05
C ASP A 8 -23.80 -19.28 15.90
N PHE A 9 -23.58 -20.06 14.82
CA PHE A 9 -24.51 -20.24 13.70
C PHE A 9 -25.85 -20.90 14.07
N SER A 10 -25.88 -21.66 15.16
CA SER A 10 -27.13 -22.27 15.65
C SER A 10 -27.99 -21.32 16.50
N SER A 11 -27.52 -20.13 16.78
CA SER A 11 -28.26 -19.09 17.51
C SER A 11 -28.88 -18.08 16.54
N ASP A 12 -30.04 -17.53 16.90
CA ASP A 12 -30.68 -16.42 16.18
C ASP A 12 -29.89 -15.11 16.15
N LYS A 13 -28.59 -15.20 16.47
CA LYS A 13 -27.71 -14.07 16.56
C LYS A 13 -27.35 -13.53 15.16
N ILE A 14 -27.63 -12.25 14.95
CA ILE A 14 -27.22 -11.52 13.76
C ILE A 14 -25.73 -11.15 13.86
N ILE A 15 -24.93 -11.58 12.88
CA ILE A 15 -23.49 -11.29 12.81
C ILE A 15 -23.19 -10.66 11.45
N TYR A 16 -22.79 -9.39 11.47
CA TYR A 16 -22.47 -8.62 10.26
C TYR A 16 -21.44 -9.31 9.37
N GLY A 17 -21.73 -9.37 8.08
CA GLY A 17 -20.86 -9.98 7.08
C GLY A 17 -20.78 -11.50 7.11
N ILE A 18 -21.57 -12.13 7.95
CA ILE A 18 -21.72 -13.59 8.07
C ILE A 18 -23.11 -14.02 7.63
N ASN A 19 -24.14 -13.60 8.35
CA ASN A 19 -25.54 -13.98 8.10
C ASN A 19 -26.45 -12.77 7.88
N THR A 20 -25.88 -11.62 7.51
CA THR A 20 -26.59 -10.40 7.15
C THR A 20 -26.22 -9.92 5.76
N GLY A 21 -27.05 -9.04 5.18
CA GLY A 21 -26.62 -8.18 4.09
C GLY A 21 -25.53 -7.18 4.53
N PHE A 22 -25.09 -6.33 3.62
CA PHE A 22 -24.05 -5.33 3.84
C PHE A 22 -24.62 -3.91 3.83
N GLY A 23 -23.93 -2.97 4.50
CA GLY A 23 -24.33 -1.58 4.56
C GLY A 23 -25.75 -1.40 5.08
N PRO A 24 -26.66 -0.74 4.35
CA PRO A 24 -28.05 -0.53 4.78
C PRO A 24 -28.83 -1.84 5.02
N MET A 25 -28.38 -2.95 4.43
CA MET A 25 -29.00 -4.27 4.57
C MET A 25 -28.46 -5.07 5.77
N ALA A 26 -27.67 -4.46 6.63
CA ALA A 26 -27.03 -5.12 7.79
C ALA A 26 -28.03 -5.68 8.81
N GLN A 27 -29.24 -5.16 8.84
CA GLN A 27 -30.33 -5.60 9.73
C GLN A 27 -31.14 -6.79 9.19
N TYR A 28 -30.95 -7.16 7.91
CA TYR A 28 -31.68 -8.25 7.29
C TYR A 28 -30.84 -9.51 7.33
N ARG A 29 -31.42 -10.57 7.94
CA ARG A 29 -30.81 -11.90 7.92
C ARG A 29 -30.93 -12.52 6.54
N ILE A 30 -29.83 -13.13 6.08
CA ILE A 30 -29.77 -13.86 4.82
C ILE A 30 -29.96 -15.34 5.11
N GLU A 31 -30.69 -16.03 4.24
CA GLU A 31 -30.90 -17.47 4.33
C GLU A 31 -29.57 -18.21 4.18
N ASP A 32 -29.38 -19.26 4.99
CA ASP A 32 -28.12 -20.01 5.08
C ASP A 32 -27.64 -20.56 3.74
N LYS A 33 -28.58 -20.95 2.85
CA LYS A 33 -28.27 -21.43 1.49
C LYS A 33 -27.61 -20.37 0.57
N SER A 34 -27.83 -19.08 0.87
CA SER A 34 -27.34 -17.96 0.06
C SER A 34 -26.09 -17.30 0.63
N LEU A 35 -25.60 -17.73 1.78
CA LEU A 35 -24.48 -17.07 2.48
C LEU A 35 -23.17 -17.11 1.67
N THR A 36 -22.88 -18.21 1.00
CA THR A 36 -21.67 -18.35 0.17
C THR A 36 -21.79 -17.50 -1.10
N GLU A 37 -22.94 -17.54 -1.76
CA GLU A 37 -23.22 -16.71 -2.94
C GLU A 37 -23.09 -15.21 -2.61
N LEU A 38 -23.55 -14.79 -1.45
CA LEU A 38 -23.40 -13.42 -0.96
C LEU A 38 -21.92 -12.98 -0.91
N GLN A 39 -20.99 -13.88 -0.56
CA GLN A 39 -19.56 -13.58 -0.53
C GLN A 39 -18.98 -13.36 -1.94
N TYR A 40 -19.40 -14.15 -2.92
CA TYR A 40 -19.05 -13.91 -4.32
C TYR A 40 -19.68 -12.61 -4.83
N ASN A 41 -20.92 -12.35 -4.48
CA ASN A 41 -21.66 -11.17 -4.94
C ASN A 41 -21.05 -9.86 -4.41
N ILE A 42 -20.53 -9.82 -3.19
CA ILE A 42 -19.85 -8.62 -2.67
C ILE A 42 -18.58 -8.34 -3.49
N ILE A 43 -17.80 -9.37 -3.87
CA ILE A 43 -16.61 -9.21 -4.69
C ILE A 43 -16.99 -8.67 -6.07
N ARG A 44 -17.91 -9.33 -6.76
CA ARG A 44 -18.33 -8.98 -8.12
C ARG A 44 -18.98 -7.60 -8.20
N SER A 45 -19.88 -7.29 -7.26
CA SER A 45 -20.59 -6.00 -7.24
C SER A 45 -19.69 -4.82 -6.91
N HIS A 46 -18.59 -5.03 -6.21
CA HIS A 46 -17.64 -3.98 -5.88
C HIS A 46 -16.48 -3.88 -6.89
N SER A 47 -16.33 -4.83 -7.82
CA SER A 47 -15.33 -4.77 -8.89
C SER A 47 -15.78 -3.85 -10.03
N THR A 48 -16.09 -2.60 -9.71
CA THR A 48 -16.69 -1.59 -10.61
C THR A 48 -15.80 -0.37 -10.82
N GLY A 49 -14.50 -0.54 -10.64
CA GLY A 49 -13.55 0.55 -10.83
C GLY A 49 -13.50 1.07 -12.27
N ALA A 50 -13.04 2.30 -12.44
CA ALA A 50 -12.91 2.97 -13.72
C ALA A 50 -11.54 3.65 -13.88
N GLY A 51 -11.22 4.06 -15.10
CA GLY A 51 -9.96 4.74 -15.40
C GLY A 51 -8.85 3.80 -15.84
N LYS A 52 -7.62 4.29 -15.79
CA LYS A 52 -6.43 3.52 -16.17
C LYS A 52 -6.08 2.49 -15.09
N PRO A 53 -5.38 1.41 -15.43
CA PRO A 53 -4.89 0.49 -14.43
C PRO A 53 -3.81 1.14 -13.55
N LEU A 54 -3.80 0.80 -12.27
CA LEU A 54 -2.70 1.13 -11.39
C LEU A 54 -1.40 0.47 -11.88
N PRO A 55 -0.26 1.16 -11.83
CA PRO A 55 1.03 0.56 -12.16
C PRO A 55 1.33 -0.68 -11.31
N PRO A 56 1.98 -1.71 -11.88
CA PRO A 56 2.26 -2.98 -11.19
C PRO A 56 2.95 -2.84 -9.83
N LEU A 57 3.83 -1.86 -9.68
CA LEU A 57 4.51 -1.59 -8.42
C LEU A 57 3.54 -1.23 -7.29
N TYR A 58 2.53 -0.40 -7.58
CA TYR A 58 1.49 -0.03 -6.60
C TYR A 58 0.59 -1.22 -6.27
N VAL A 59 0.25 -2.03 -7.28
CA VAL A 59 -0.54 -3.26 -7.07
C VAL A 59 0.23 -4.24 -6.20
N LYS A 60 1.51 -4.48 -6.47
CA LYS A 60 2.37 -5.34 -5.64
C LYS A 60 2.46 -4.85 -4.20
N ALA A 61 2.68 -3.55 -4.01
CA ALA A 61 2.72 -2.94 -2.68
C ALA A 61 1.38 -3.09 -1.93
N ALA A 62 0.25 -2.93 -2.63
CA ALA A 62 -1.09 -3.14 -2.07
C ALA A 62 -1.32 -4.61 -1.65
N MET A 63 -0.92 -5.57 -2.49
CA MET A 63 -0.98 -7.00 -2.17
C MET A 63 -0.12 -7.35 -0.96
N ILE A 64 1.09 -6.80 -0.85
CA ILE A 64 1.98 -7.00 0.30
C ILE A 64 1.35 -6.40 1.56
N ALA A 65 0.81 -5.19 1.50
CA ALA A 65 0.12 -4.57 2.63
C ALA A 65 -1.11 -5.40 3.07
N ARG A 66 -1.84 -5.99 2.11
CA ARG A 66 -2.96 -6.88 2.41
C ARG A 66 -2.51 -8.18 3.05
N LEU A 67 -1.47 -8.79 2.49
CA LEU A 67 -0.85 -9.99 3.06
C LEU A 67 -0.43 -9.76 4.51
N PHE A 68 0.23 -8.63 4.79
CA PHE A 68 0.65 -8.28 6.15
C PHE A 68 -0.54 -8.18 7.12
N THR A 69 -1.67 -7.64 6.66
CA THR A 69 -2.92 -7.60 7.44
C THR A 69 -3.43 -9.01 7.75
N PHE A 70 -3.39 -9.92 6.77
CA PHE A 70 -3.84 -11.30 6.95
C PHE A 70 -2.96 -12.09 7.91
N LEU A 71 -1.65 -11.89 7.86
CA LEU A 71 -0.68 -12.53 8.75
C LEU A 71 -0.87 -12.19 10.23
N GLN A 72 -1.62 -11.12 10.55
CA GLN A 72 -2.01 -10.81 11.93
C GLN A 72 -3.03 -11.82 12.50
N GLY A 73 -3.60 -12.71 11.68
CA GLY A 73 -4.54 -13.75 12.12
C GLY A 73 -5.89 -13.23 12.63
N LYS A 74 -6.24 -11.95 12.35
CA LYS A 74 -7.48 -11.31 12.83
C LYS A 74 -8.60 -11.27 11.77
N SER A 75 -8.28 -11.51 10.51
CA SER A 75 -9.22 -11.37 9.39
C SER A 75 -10.20 -12.53 9.25
N GLY A 76 -9.89 -13.71 9.81
CA GLY A 76 -10.75 -14.89 9.75
C GLY A 76 -10.87 -15.48 8.35
N ILE A 77 -9.78 -15.57 7.63
CA ILE A 77 -9.63 -16.18 6.30
C ILE A 77 -8.90 -17.51 6.41
N HIS A 78 -9.07 -18.37 5.40
CA HIS A 78 -8.33 -19.62 5.29
C HIS A 78 -6.90 -19.39 4.79
N THR A 79 -6.00 -20.28 5.16
CA THR A 79 -4.58 -20.20 4.78
C THR A 79 -4.36 -20.34 3.29
N GLU A 80 -5.21 -21.11 2.59
CA GLU A 80 -5.15 -21.32 1.14
C GLU A 80 -5.27 -19.98 0.36
N LEU A 81 -6.11 -19.04 0.85
CA LEU A 81 -6.23 -17.71 0.25
C LEU A 81 -4.93 -16.91 0.44
N VAL A 82 -4.35 -16.99 1.64
CA VAL A 82 -3.07 -16.30 1.94
C VAL A 82 -1.95 -16.85 1.07
N GLU A 83 -1.87 -18.19 0.95
CA GLU A 83 -0.88 -18.89 0.12
C GLU A 83 -1.03 -18.52 -1.37
N LEU A 84 -2.27 -18.43 -1.87
CA LEU A 84 -2.51 -17.99 -3.25
C LEU A 84 -2.06 -16.54 -3.46
N LEU A 85 -2.35 -15.64 -2.52
CA LEU A 85 -1.89 -14.25 -2.59
C LEU A 85 -0.35 -14.16 -2.58
N VAL A 86 0.32 -14.98 -1.76
CA VAL A 86 1.80 -15.08 -1.77
C VAL A 86 2.31 -15.53 -3.14
N LYS A 87 1.66 -16.51 -3.77
CA LYS A 87 2.03 -16.97 -5.13
C LYS A 87 1.84 -15.87 -6.17
N PHE A 88 0.76 -15.10 -6.12
CA PHE A 88 0.56 -13.93 -6.98
C PHE A 88 1.71 -12.93 -6.84
N ILE A 89 2.11 -12.59 -5.61
CA ILE A 89 3.21 -11.66 -5.33
C ILE A 89 4.54 -12.19 -5.88
N ASN A 90 4.84 -13.48 -5.67
CA ASN A 90 6.12 -14.09 -6.03
C ASN A 90 6.25 -14.36 -7.53
N LEU A 91 5.15 -14.60 -8.22
CA LEU A 91 5.10 -14.85 -9.66
C LEU A 91 4.86 -13.56 -10.48
N ASP A 92 4.80 -12.40 -9.85
CA ASP A 92 4.49 -11.12 -10.47
C ASP A 92 3.17 -11.16 -11.27
N ILE A 93 2.15 -11.80 -10.69
CA ILE A 93 0.78 -11.79 -11.19
C ILE A 93 0.06 -10.60 -10.56
N PHE A 94 -0.18 -9.55 -11.34
CA PHE A 94 -0.75 -8.30 -10.86
C PHE A 94 -2.21 -8.16 -11.27
N PRO A 95 -3.17 -8.20 -10.33
CA PRO A 95 -4.57 -7.89 -10.62
C PRO A 95 -4.73 -6.57 -11.40
N TYR A 96 -5.61 -6.57 -12.41
CA TYR A 96 -6.04 -5.34 -13.04
C TYR A 96 -6.87 -4.54 -12.06
N ILE A 97 -6.34 -3.44 -11.57
CA ILE A 97 -7.00 -2.55 -10.60
C ILE A 97 -7.14 -1.18 -11.24
N PRO A 98 -8.35 -0.70 -11.54
CA PRO A 98 -8.57 0.67 -12.00
C PRO A 98 -8.21 1.70 -10.95
N GLU A 99 -7.76 2.88 -11.39
CA GLU A 99 -7.31 3.96 -10.51
C GLU A 99 -8.44 4.61 -9.70
N HIS A 100 -9.69 4.58 -10.19
CA HIS A 100 -10.84 5.20 -9.56
C HIS A 100 -11.86 4.17 -9.09
N GLY A 101 -12.55 4.48 -7.98
CA GLY A 101 -13.65 3.65 -7.46
C GLY A 101 -13.91 3.81 -5.98
N SER A 102 -12.89 3.70 -5.14
CA SER A 102 -13.05 3.89 -3.70
C SER A 102 -12.94 5.37 -3.30
N VAL A 103 -13.72 5.74 -2.29
CA VAL A 103 -13.72 7.10 -1.71
C VAL A 103 -13.05 7.15 -0.32
N GLY A 104 -12.50 6.04 0.15
CA GLY A 104 -11.80 5.95 1.43
C GLY A 104 -12.68 6.05 2.67
N ALA A 105 -14.01 6.04 2.55
CA ALA A 105 -14.91 6.17 3.69
C ALA A 105 -14.98 4.91 4.57
N SER A 106 -14.90 3.71 3.93
CA SER A 106 -14.88 2.42 4.62
C SER A 106 -13.70 1.55 4.16
N GLY A 107 -12.65 2.18 3.64
CA GLY A 107 -11.50 1.52 3.04
C GLY A 107 -11.54 1.52 1.51
N ASP A 108 -10.71 0.69 0.92
CA ASP A 108 -10.43 0.62 -0.52
C ASP A 108 -11.25 -0.50 -1.18
N LEU A 109 -12.59 -0.53 -0.93
CA LEU A 109 -13.43 -1.65 -1.29
C LEU A 109 -13.34 -2.03 -2.77
N VAL A 110 -13.41 -1.06 -3.68
CA VAL A 110 -13.39 -1.32 -5.12
C VAL A 110 -12.06 -1.93 -5.56
N GLN A 111 -10.94 -1.32 -5.19
CA GLN A 111 -9.63 -1.82 -5.56
C GLN A 111 -9.32 -3.18 -4.93
N LEU A 112 -9.72 -3.40 -3.67
CA LEU A 112 -9.58 -4.70 -3.00
C LEU A 112 -10.50 -5.76 -3.61
N ALA A 113 -11.69 -5.39 -4.10
CA ALA A 113 -12.57 -6.29 -4.81
C ALA A 113 -11.94 -6.79 -6.11
N HIS A 114 -11.23 -5.94 -6.86
CA HIS A 114 -10.46 -6.37 -8.03
C HIS A 114 -9.36 -7.37 -7.66
N ILE A 115 -8.67 -7.22 -6.53
CA ILE A 115 -7.73 -8.24 -6.03
C ILE A 115 -8.47 -9.54 -5.72
N ALA A 116 -9.58 -9.44 -4.97
CA ALA A 116 -10.38 -10.62 -4.60
C ALA A 116 -10.94 -11.35 -5.82
N LEU A 117 -11.36 -10.61 -6.85
CA LEU A 117 -11.90 -11.15 -8.10
C LEU A 117 -10.86 -12.06 -8.79
N THR A 118 -9.60 -11.65 -8.83
CA THR A 118 -8.54 -12.49 -9.43
C THR A 118 -8.21 -13.71 -8.57
N LEU A 119 -8.30 -13.60 -7.24
CA LEU A 119 -8.07 -14.76 -6.37
C LEU A 119 -9.14 -15.85 -6.52
N ILE A 120 -10.37 -15.49 -6.92
CA ILE A 120 -11.42 -16.47 -7.26
C ILE A 120 -11.37 -16.91 -8.73
N GLY A 121 -10.35 -16.48 -9.51
CA GLY A 121 -10.14 -16.90 -10.89
C GLY A 121 -10.88 -16.08 -11.93
N GLU A 122 -11.53 -14.98 -11.53
CA GLU A 122 -12.27 -14.09 -12.43
C GLU A 122 -11.46 -12.83 -12.75
N GLY A 123 -11.94 -12.01 -13.70
CA GLY A 123 -11.29 -10.77 -14.10
C GLY A 123 -9.98 -10.98 -14.86
N GLU A 124 -9.13 -9.96 -14.81
CA GLU A 124 -7.89 -9.90 -15.60
C GLU A 124 -6.67 -9.57 -14.73
N VAL A 125 -5.51 -10.01 -15.16
CA VAL A 125 -4.23 -9.76 -14.52
C VAL A 125 -3.17 -9.32 -15.54
N PHE A 126 -2.26 -8.46 -15.13
CA PHE A 126 -1.00 -8.27 -15.83
C PHE A 126 -0.04 -9.40 -15.45
N TYR A 127 0.38 -10.17 -16.44
CA TYR A 127 1.36 -11.24 -16.28
C TYR A 127 2.35 -11.20 -17.44
N GLN A 128 3.65 -11.19 -17.12
CA GLN A 128 4.73 -11.07 -18.12
C GLN A 128 4.55 -9.85 -19.06
N GLY A 129 4.09 -8.73 -18.51
CA GLY A 129 3.90 -7.48 -19.25
C GLY A 129 2.62 -7.42 -20.11
N GLN A 130 1.78 -8.44 -20.10
CA GLN A 130 0.54 -8.51 -20.88
C GLN A 130 -0.69 -8.64 -20.00
N LEU A 131 -1.78 -8.00 -20.38
CA LEU A 131 -3.08 -8.18 -19.77
C LEU A 131 -3.70 -9.49 -20.27
N GLN A 132 -4.07 -10.37 -19.36
CA GLN A 132 -4.57 -11.71 -19.66
C GLN A 132 -5.73 -12.06 -18.71
N PRO A 133 -6.70 -12.90 -19.16
CA PRO A 133 -7.72 -13.46 -18.27
C PRO A 133 -7.07 -14.23 -17.11
N THR A 134 -7.54 -13.98 -15.91
CA THR A 134 -6.98 -14.60 -14.69
C THR A 134 -6.99 -16.11 -14.74
N ALA A 135 -8.09 -16.72 -15.22
CA ALA A 135 -8.24 -18.17 -15.31
C ALA A 135 -7.10 -18.81 -16.15
N GLN A 136 -6.72 -18.19 -17.27
CA GLN A 136 -5.63 -18.70 -18.13
C GLN A 136 -4.27 -18.62 -17.44
N VAL A 137 -4.01 -17.53 -16.70
CA VAL A 137 -2.75 -17.35 -15.97
C VAL A 137 -2.66 -18.33 -14.80
N LEU A 138 -3.76 -18.59 -14.11
CA LEU A 138 -3.80 -19.60 -13.05
C LEU A 138 -3.52 -21.00 -13.61
N GLU A 139 -4.17 -21.40 -14.69
CA GLU A 139 -3.95 -22.68 -15.34
C GLU A 139 -2.48 -22.86 -15.80
N LYS A 140 -1.92 -21.85 -16.47
CA LYS A 140 -0.52 -21.83 -16.92
C LYS A 140 0.48 -22.03 -15.76
N ASN A 141 0.16 -21.53 -14.58
CA ASN A 141 1.02 -21.62 -13.41
C ASN A 141 0.62 -22.78 -12.45
N HIS A 142 -0.27 -23.66 -12.87
CA HIS A 142 -0.79 -24.78 -12.04
C HIS A 142 -1.38 -24.32 -10.72
N LEU A 143 -1.99 -23.13 -10.69
CA LEU A 143 -2.69 -22.57 -9.54
C LEU A 143 -4.19 -22.83 -9.67
N LYS A 144 -4.82 -23.09 -8.52
CA LYS A 144 -6.28 -23.23 -8.46
C LYS A 144 -6.89 -21.94 -7.94
N PRO A 145 -8.01 -21.48 -8.53
CA PRO A 145 -8.76 -20.38 -7.96
C PRO A 145 -9.25 -20.73 -6.56
N PHE A 146 -9.31 -19.75 -5.70
CA PHE A 146 -9.78 -19.94 -4.33
C PHE A 146 -11.31 -20.01 -4.29
N SER A 147 -11.84 -21.00 -3.56
CA SER A 147 -13.28 -21.09 -3.30
C SER A 147 -13.61 -20.31 -2.03
N ILE A 148 -14.37 -19.23 -2.18
CA ILE A 148 -14.73 -18.33 -1.07
C ILE A 148 -15.64 -19.04 -0.06
N HIS A 149 -15.31 -18.93 1.20
CA HIS A 149 -16.15 -19.35 2.31
C HIS A 149 -16.88 -18.16 2.95
N ILE A 150 -17.80 -18.46 3.85
CA ILE A 150 -18.58 -17.46 4.58
C ILE A 150 -17.64 -16.46 5.28
N ARG A 151 -17.93 -15.15 5.18
CA ARG A 151 -17.19 -14.01 5.68
C ARG A 151 -15.96 -13.61 4.85
N GLU A 152 -15.40 -14.46 4.05
CA GLU A 152 -14.14 -14.16 3.36
C GLU A 152 -14.27 -13.09 2.30
N GLY A 153 -15.40 -13.03 1.59
CA GLY A 153 -15.68 -11.96 0.63
C GLY A 153 -15.50 -10.57 1.26
N LEU A 154 -16.16 -10.33 2.41
CA LEU A 154 -15.99 -9.09 3.16
C LEU A 154 -14.55 -8.94 3.67
N SER A 155 -13.96 -10.00 4.21
CA SER A 155 -12.61 -9.95 4.78
C SER A 155 -11.53 -9.63 3.75
N VAL A 156 -11.73 -9.96 2.48
CA VAL A 156 -10.78 -9.65 1.41
C VAL A 156 -11.03 -8.25 0.82
N THR A 157 -12.28 -7.81 0.73
CA THR A 157 -12.63 -6.54 0.10
C THR A 157 -12.56 -5.33 1.02
N ASN A 158 -12.61 -5.50 2.34
CA ASN A 158 -12.63 -4.37 3.28
C ASN A 158 -11.27 -4.15 3.95
N GLY A 159 -10.73 -2.93 3.83
CA GLY A 159 -9.46 -2.50 4.44
C GLY A 159 -8.85 -1.33 3.68
N THR A 160 -7.67 -0.89 4.14
CA THR A 160 -6.94 0.29 3.63
C THR A 160 -5.61 -0.11 2.96
N SER A 161 -5.51 -1.35 2.49
CA SER A 161 -4.24 -1.90 2.01
C SER A 161 -3.77 -1.28 0.70
N VAL A 162 -4.70 -0.85 -0.17
CA VAL A 162 -4.33 -0.21 -1.44
C VAL A 162 -3.82 1.20 -1.19
N MET A 163 -4.53 1.99 -0.38
CA MET A 163 -4.07 3.31 0.05
C MET A 163 -2.71 3.22 0.76
N THR A 164 -2.52 2.23 1.64
CA THR A 164 -1.24 1.99 2.33
C THR A 164 -0.12 1.65 1.34
N GLY A 165 -0.37 0.75 0.38
CA GLY A 165 0.61 0.35 -0.63
C GLY A 165 1.03 1.53 -1.52
N ILE A 166 0.07 2.31 -2.01
CA ILE A 166 0.33 3.54 -2.78
C ILE A 166 1.12 4.54 -1.92
N GLY A 167 0.72 4.73 -0.66
CA GLY A 167 1.38 5.65 0.27
C GLY A 167 2.85 5.27 0.53
N ILE A 168 3.17 3.98 0.69
CA ILE A 168 4.54 3.49 0.87
C ILE A 168 5.40 3.81 -0.36
N VAL A 169 4.93 3.52 -1.57
CA VAL A 169 5.67 3.80 -2.81
C VAL A 169 5.89 5.30 -2.97
N ASN A 170 4.86 6.12 -2.75
CA ASN A 170 4.98 7.57 -2.83
C ASN A 170 5.94 8.14 -1.78
N LEU A 171 5.96 7.57 -0.56
CA LEU A 171 6.90 7.98 0.48
C LEU A 171 8.35 7.67 0.10
N ILE A 172 8.59 6.53 -0.55
CA ILE A 172 9.92 6.18 -1.09
C ILE A 172 10.36 7.20 -2.14
N TYR A 173 9.49 7.54 -3.09
CA TYR A 173 9.78 8.56 -4.10
C TYR A 173 10.01 9.95 -3.48
N ALA A 174 9.16 10.35 -2.54
CA ALA A 174 9.34 11.62 -1.83
C ALA A 174 10.70 11.70 -1.11
N ARG A 175 11.14 10.60 -0.48
CA ARG A 175 12.46 10.52 0.15
C ARG A 175 13.60 10.62 -0.86
N GLN A 176 13.48 9.98 -2.01
CA GLN A 176 14.47 10.10 -3.09
C GLN A 176 14.56 11.53 -3.62
N LEU A 177 13.41 12.16 -3.88
CA LEU A 177 13.36 13.56 -4.33
C LEU A 177 13.96 14.52 -3.29
N LEU A 178 13.70 14.29 -2.00
CA LEU A 178 14.32 15.07 -0.94
C LEU A 178 15.85 14.94 -0.97
N ASN A 179 16.38 13.73 -1.11
CA ASN A 179 17.83 13.51 -1.19
C ASN A 179 18.42 14.23 -2.41
N TRP A 180 17.78 14.15 -3.58
CA TRP A 180 18.20 14.88 -4.77
C TRP A 180 18.17 16.40 -4.58
N SER A 181 17.13 16.93 -3.93
CA SER A 181 17.01 18.35 -3.60
C SER A 181 18.14 18.83 -2.70
N VAL A 182 18.48 18.06 -1.66
CA VAL A 182 19.60 18.39 -0.77
C VAL A 182 20.93 18.34 -1.53
N CYS A 183 21.13 17.34 -2.38
CA CYS A 183 22.33 17.22 -3.21
C CYS A 183 22.49 18.43 -4.15
N ALA A 184 21.43 18.79 -4.88
CA ALA A 184 21.43 19.96 -5.75
C ALA A 184 21.70 21.25 -4.97
N SER A 185 21.13 21.40 -3.78
CA SER A 185 21.40 22.55 -2.91
C SER A 185 22.85 22.65 -2.49
N VAL A 186 23.48 21.53 -2.13
CA VAL A 186 24.91 21.48 -1.80
C VAL A 186 25.74 21.90 -2.98
N MET A 187 25.49 21.33 -4.18
CA MET A 187 26.24 21.68 -5.41
C MET A 187 26.08 23.17 -5.77
N MET A 188 24.88 23.74 -5.65
CA MET A 188 24.65 25.16 -5.89
C MET A 188 25.39 26.06 -4.91
N ASN A 189 25.44 25.69 -3.64
CA ASN A 189 26.20 26.42 -2.63
C ASN A 189 27.72 26.36 -2.88
N GLU A 190 28.22 25.21 -3.36
CA GLU A 190 29.63 25.09 -3.76
C GLU A 190 29.98 25.99 -4.96
N ILE A 191 29.11 26.01 -5.99
CA ILE A 191 29.31 26.86 -7.17
C ILE A 191 29.30 28.33 -6.78
N ALA A 192 28.38 28.72 -5.89
CA ALA A 192 28.24 30.09 -5.39
C ALA A 192 29.34 30.48 -4.38
N ALA A 193 30.22 29.57 -3.99
CA ALA A 193 31.18 29.77 -2.92
C ALA A 193 30.53 30.35 -1.63
N SER A 194 29.38 29.79 -1.27
CA SER A 194 28.60 30.24 -0.12
C SER A 194 29.33 30.08 1.21
N TYR A 195 28.93 30.87 2.21
CA TYR A 195 29.41 30.64 3.57
C TYR A 195 28.76 29.39 4.18
N ASP A 196 29.45 28.72 5.10
CA ASP A 196 29.02 27.49 5.76
C ASP A 196 28.16 27.73 7.01
N ASP A 197 27.95 28.98 7.42
CA ASP A 197 27.24 29.35 8.63
C ASP A 197 25.76 28.94 8.61
N PHE A 198 25.10 28.97 7.46
CA PHE A 198 23.67 28.63 7.32
C PHE A 198 23.39 27.14 7.63
N VAL A 199 24.36 26.25 7.49
CA VAL A 199 24.26 24.83 7.88
C VAL A 199 24.93 24.54 9.22
N SER A 200 25.47 25.55 9.91
CA SER A 200 26.16 25.36 11.16
C SER A 200 25.25 24.78 12.23
N GLN A 201 25.82 23.96 13.11
CA GLN A 201 25.05 23.30 14.15
C GLN A 201 24.42 24.32 15.12
N PRO A 202 25.12 25.34 15.65
CA PRO A 202 24.53 26.29 16.58
C PRO A 202 23.34 27.04 16.01
N LEU A 203 23.39 27.44 14.71
CA LEU A 203 22.28 28.12 14.07
C LEU A 203 21.05 27.22 13.93
N ASN A 204 21.25 25.98 13.54
CA ASN A 204 20.17 25.03 13.32
C ASN A 204 19.60 24.44 14.62
N ASP A 205 20.39 24.36 15.66
CA ASP A 205 19.94 23.92 17.00
C ASP A 205 19.08 24.99 17.70
N ALA A 206 19.26 26.27 17.37
CA ALA A 206 18.40 27.35 17.85
C ALA A 206 16.92 27.19 17.39
N LYS A 207 16.69 26.45 16.30
CA LYS A 207 15.35 26.06 15.84
C LYS A 207 15.05 24.66 16.34
N LEU A 208 13.97 24.48 17.07
CA LEU A 208 13.55 23.17 17.59
C LEU A 208 12.93 22.24 16.53
N HIS A 209 13.31 22.42 15.28
CA HIS A 209 12.86 21.64 14.13
C HIS A 209 13.82 20.50 13.79
N LYS A 210 13.51 19.29 14.26
CA LYS A 210 14.33 18.09 14.01
C LYS A 210 14.59 17.82 12.52
N GLY A 211 13.61 18.10 11.64
CA GLY A 211 13.77 17.95 10.21
C GLY A 211 14.81 18.89 9.62
N GLN A 212 14.79 20.17 10.00
CA GLN A 212 15.78 21.17 9.60
C GLN A 212 17.18 20.79 10.08
N GLN A 213 17.32 20.42 11.34
CA GLN A 213 18.60 19.99 11.95
C GLN A 213 19.20 18.81 11.15
N LYS A 214 18.36 17.81 10.81
CA LYS A 214 18.78 16.65 10.02
C LYS A 214 19.22 17.02 8.61
N ILE A 215 18.52 17.90 7.92
CA ILE A 215 18.92 18.38 6.58
C ILE A 215 20.24 19.17 6.67
N ALA A 216 20.38 20.05 7.63
CA ALA A 216 21.62 20.80 7.86
C ALA A 216 22.81 19.86 8.16
N GLU A 217 22.59 18.81 8.94
CA GLU A 217 23.57 17.76 9.19
C GLU A 217 23.99 17.03 7.89
N MET A 218 23.00 16.60 7.09
CA MET A 218 23.26 15.96 5.78
C MET A 218 24.08 16.88 4.87
N MET A 219 23.73 18.16 4.79
CA MET A 219 24.48 19.12 3.99
C MET A 219 25.92 19.27 4.51
N ARG A 220 26.12 19.40 5.82
CA ARG A 220 27.49 19.46 6.40
C ARG A 220 28.33 18.24 6.04
N VAL A 221 27.73 17.03 6.11
CA VAL A 221 28.44 15.79 5.73
C VAL A 221 28.83 15.80 4.26
N TRP A 222 27.93 16.21 3.38
CA TRP A 222 28.20 16.24 1.94
C TRP A 222 29.14 17.37 1.51
N MET A 223 29.28 18.38 2.33
CA MET A 223 30.18 19.53 2.12
C MET A 223 31.54 19.35 2.77
N SER A 224 31.74 18.29 3.55
CA SER A 224 32.90 18.15 4.46
C SER A 224 34.27 18.14 3.77
N ASP A 225 34.35 17.69 2.51
CA ASP A 225 35.56 17.64 1.71
C ASP A 225 35.67 18.78 0.65
N SER A 226 34.67 19.66 0.61
CA SER A 226 34.66 20.78 -0.30
C SER A 226 35.76 21.80 -0.01
N LYS A 227 36.50 22.20 -1.07
CA LYS A 227 37.51 23.27 -1.00
C LYS A 227 36.96 24.64 -1.35
N LYS A 228 35.68 24.72 -1.73
CA LYS A 228 35.06 25.96 -2.26
C LYS A 228 34.29 26.74 -1.20
N TYR A 229 33.94 26.12 -0.09
CA TYR A 229 33.25 26.80 0.99
C TYR A 229 34.15 27.79 1.72
N VAL A 230 33.62 28.97 1.96
CA VAL A 230 34.29 29.99 2.75
C VAL A 230 33.83 29.87 4.19
N THR A 231 34.69 29.34 5.05
CA THR A 231 34.44 29.37 6.49
C THR A 231 34.54 30.84 6.96
N LEU A 232 33.55 31.33 7.68
CA LEU A 232 33.54 32.70 8.21
C LEU A 232 34.84 33.05 8.98
N MET A 233 35.43 32.07 9.66
CA MET A 233 36.73 32.22 10.34
C MET A 233 37.90 32.52 9.37
N LYS A 234 37.91 31.89 8.17
CA LYS A 234 39.01 32.13 7.18
C LYS A 234 38.95 33.55 6.58
N LYS A 235 37.75 34.15 6.49
CA LYS A 235 37.62 35.50 5.94
C LYS A 235 37.99 36.59 6.93
N LYS A 236 37.79 36.40 8.24
CA LYS A 236 38.29 37.33 9.25
C LYS A 236 39.82 37.46 9.25
N LEU A 237 40.52 36.35 9.01
CA LEU A 237 42.01 36.34 8.93
C LEU A 237 42.53 37.01 7.66
N HIS A 238 41.72 37.16 6.58
CA HIS A 238 42.13 37.85 5.36
C HIS A 238 41.73 39.34 5.31
N LEU A 239 40.89 39.78 6.23
CA LEU A 239 40.51 41.19 6.38
C LEU A 239 41.39 41.95 7.37
N ASP A 240 42.18 41.26 8.17
CA ASP A 240 43.08 41.83 9.17
C ASP A 240 44.55 41.81 8.68
N MET A 241 44.82 41.55 7.38
CA MET A 241 46.09 41.70 6.70
C MET A 241 46.00 42.77 5.62
#